data_ca9a735731a8b72afe1949a3e8d1371d
#
_entry.id   ca9a735731a8b72afe1949a3e8d1371d
#
_cell.length_a   1.000
_cell.length_b   1.000
_cell.length_c   1.000
_cell.angle_alpha   90.00
_cell.angle_beta   90.00
_cell.angle_gamma   90.00
#
_symmetry.space_group_name_H-M   'P 1'
#
loop_
_entity.id
_entity.type
_entity.pdbx_description
1 polymer ?
#
loop_
_entity_poly.entity_id
_entity_poly.type
_entity_poly.pdbx_seq_one_letter_code
_entity_poly.pdbx_strand_id
1 'polypeptide(L)'
;MNKVINYISYQSFPAETANSLQTISNLKYLKKNDYEVRLFFPLREKNSTDDLKTIQKYYSLNQEIDINGIKHPYPFGKIKYFNKLLFHISHYLWAKSTTKKFNDEDYKNDFFLTRSDWILFFLAKKNYKIIFECHQYSKIRNFVLNKVATKDNVKIIFLNDYIRKAFNKIDSKNILLPSGVDLEIFDTPEADIRVSKKVSFIGNLFRFGKERSLDMVINAFCSPELKDYQLNIVGGPDSEAMKIKKLLSEKNISNIKITGRLNRKEVVQELMSSSVGLLINSPDKHSKYFTSPLKYFEYLAASLSVVAIDFPSHRVLPNQENIFYFDNNEDSLIKAVIEAFNSDFKEIDLKEISLDNRGKKIIELFQSF
;
A
#
# COMPACT_ATOMS: atom_id res chain seq x y z
N MET A 1 9.93 18.23 -25.47
CA MET A 1 8.88 17.20 -25.54
C MET A 1 8.46 16.87 -24.12
N ASN A 2 7.18 16.99 -23.79
CA ASN A 2 6.68 16.55 -22.49
C ASN A 2 6.89 15.05 -22.36
N LYS A 3 7.51 14.64 -21.25
CA LYS A 3 7.74 13.21 -20.99
C LYS A 3 6.45 12.61 -20.44
N VAL A 4 5.94 11.56 -21.08
CA VAL A 4 4.67 10.92 -20.74
C VAL A 4 4.92 9.60 -20.01
N ILE A 5 4.20 9.37 -18.90
CA ILE A 5 4.18 8.10 -18.18
C ILE A 5 2.78 7.49 -18.30
N ASN A 6 2.70 6.34 -18.95
CA ASN A 6 1.50 5.54 -19.05
C ASN A 6 1.46 4.52 -17.91
N TYR A 7 0.65 4.76 -16.89
CA TYR A 7 0.43 3.82 -15.80
C TYR A 7 -0.70 2.85 -16.16
N ILE A 8 -0.39 1.57 -16.25
CA ILE A 8 -1.38 0.56 -16.62
C ILE A 8 -1.63 -0.37 -15.43
N SER A 9 -2.84 -0.36 -14.91
CA SER A 9 -3.28 -1.17 -13.77
C SER A 9 -4.38 -2.15 -14.17
N TYR A 10 -4.39 -3.35 -13.58
CA TYR A 10 -5.55 -4.25 -13.68
C TYR A 10 -6.56 -4.06 -12.53
N GLN A 11 -6.37 -3.04 -11.73
CA GLN A 11 -7.28 -2.57 -10.71
C GLN A 11 -8.37 -1.69 -11.34
N SER A 12 -9.63 -1.90 -11.01
CA SER A 12 -10.71 -0.96 -11.36
C SER A 12 -10.68 0.26 -10.42
N PHE A 13 -11.12 1.41 -10.95
CA PHE A 13 -11.22 2.66 -10.19
C PHE A 13 -12.64 3.26 -10.32
N PRO A 14 -13.14 3.91 -9.22
CA PRO A 14 -12.54 3.99 -7.89
C PRO A 14 -12.61 2.66 -7.13
N ALA A 15 -11.72 2.47 -6.11
CA ALA A 15 -11.76 1.31 -5.23
C ALA A 15 -11.14 1.62 -3.86
N GLU A 16 -11.66 0.99 -2.81
CA GLU A 16 -11.24 1.14 -1.41
C GLU A 16 -10.03 0.25 -1.05
N THR A 17 -9.10 0.05 -1.95
CA THR A 17 -7.95 -0.82 -1.70
C THR A 17 -6.68 0.00 -1.48
N ALA A 18 -5.79 -0.48 -0.64
CA ALA A 18 -4.47 0.13 -0.47
C ALA A 18 -3.71 0.26 -1.81
N ASN A 19 -3.93 -0.69 -2.73
CA ASN A 19 -3.34 -0.64 -4.07
C ASN A 19 -3.87 0.54 -4.90
N SER A 20 -5.18 0.81 -4.87
CA SER A 20 -5.75 1.93 -5.62
C SER A 20 -5.32 3.28 -5.04
N LEU A 21 -5.33 3.42 -3.71
CA LEU A 21 -4.83 4.61 -3.02
C LEU A 21 -3.37 4.88 -3.38
N GLN A 22 -2.51 3.87 -3.27
CA GLN A 22 -1.09 4.01 -3.61
C GLN A 22 -0.86 4.31 -5.09
N THR A 23 -1.68 3.75 -6.00
CA THR A 23 -1.60 4.07 -7.42
C THR A 23 -1.90 5.54 -7.66
N ILE A 24 -3.02 6.06 -7.17
CA ILE A 24 -3.41 7.47 -7.34
C ILE A 24 -2.38 8.41 -6.70
N SER A 25 -1.90 8.09 -5.51
CA SER A 25 -0.86 8.90 -4.85
C SER A 25 0.45 8.90 -5.64
N ASN A 26 0.88 7.78 -6.21
CA ASN A 26 2.06 7.76 -7.09
C ASN A 26 1.85 8.64 -8.33
N LEU A 27 0.68 8.58 -8.98
CA LEU A 27 0.36 9.41 -10.15
C LEU A 27 0.39 10.91 -9.80
N LYS A 28 -0.14 11.29 -8.63
CA LYS A 28 -0.09 12.65 -8.09
C LYS A 28 1.36 13.19 -8.07
N TYR A 29 2.29 12.41 -7.53
CA TYR A 29 3.67 12.85 -7.38
C TYR A 29 4.48 12.76 -8.68
N LEU A 30 4.17 11.84 -9.57
CA LEU A 30 4.74 11.84 -10.92
C LEU A 30 4.31 13.09 -11.72
N LYS A 31 3.02 13.48 -11.61
CA LYS A 31 2.51 14.72 -12.22
C LYS A 31 3.15 15.97 -11.62
N LYS A 32 3.36 16.03 -10.30
CA LYS A 32 4.05 17.14 -9.62
C LYS A 32 5.51 17.31 -10.04
N ASN A 33 6.15 16.26 -10.53
CA ASN A 33 7.51 16.29 -11.04
C ASN A 33 7.56 16.48 -12.57
N ASP A 34 6.61 17.22 -13.13
CA ASP A 34 6.55 17.71 -14.53
C ASP A 34 6.43 16.60 -15.59
N TYR A 35 5.86 15.44 -15.22
CA TYR A 35 5.51 14.41 -16.18
C TYR A 35 4.04 14.47 -16.54
N GLU A 36 3.72 14.32 -17.81
CA GLU A 36 2.35 13.99 -18.20
C GLU A 36 2.05 12.56 -17.79
N VAL A 37 0.90 12.34 -17.14
CA VAL A 37 0.55 11.04 -16.57
C VAL A 37 -0.80 10.58 -17.10
N ARG A 38 -0.83 9.38 -17.66
CA ARG A 38 -2.04 8.71 -18.15
C ARG A 38 -2.28 7.43 -17.38
N LEU A 39 -3.50 7.25 -16.83
CA LEU A 39 -3.90 6.04 -16.14
C LEU A 39 -4.81 5.19 -17.04
N PHE A 40 -4.43 3.93 -17.26
CA PHE A 40 -5.23 2.96 -18.02
C PHE A 40 -5.65 1.81 -17.09
N PHE A 41 -6.95 1.48 -17.09
CA PHE A 41 -7.49 0.43 -16.24
C PHE A 41 -8.76 -0.21 -16.81
N PRO A 42 -9.18 -1.42 -16.35
CA PRO A 42 -10.38 -2.08 -16.84
C PRO A 42 -11.66 -1.50 -16.22
N LEU A 43 -12.64 -1.18 -17.06
CA LEU A 43 -14.03 -0.95 -16.65
C LEU A 43 -14.72 -2.31 -16.47
N ARG A 44 -14.53 -2.96 -15.33
CA ARG A 44 -15.04 -4.32 -15.06
C ARG A 44 -15.98 -4.41 -13.87
N GLU A 45 -15.85 -3.53 -12.91
CA GLU A 45 -16.72 -3.47 -11.73
C GLU A 45 -17.90 -2.54 -12.02
N LYS A 46 -19.05 -2.79 -11.38
CA LYS A 46 -20.28 -2.00 -11.61
C LYS A 46 -20.08 -0.48 -11.40
N ASN A 47 -19.20 -0.12 -10.45
CA ASN A 47 -18.93 1.28 -10.09
C ASN A 47 -17.64 1.81 -10.73
N SER A 48 -17.05 1.08 -11.69
CA SER A 48 -15.86 1.57 -12.39
C SER A 48 -16.25 2.71 -13.32
N THR A 49 -15.48 3.79 -13.26
CA THR A 49 -15.67 4.96 -14.13
C THR A 49 -14.33 5.60 -14.48
N ASP A 50 -14.25 6.17 -15.66
CA ASP A 50 -13.15 7.01 -16.14
C ASP A 50 -13.48 8.51 -16.08
N ASP A 51 -14.59 8.87 -15.43
CA ASP A 51 -14.91 10.28 -15.15
C ASP A 51 -13.90 10.87 -14.15
N LEU A 52 -13.09 11.82 -14.63
CA LEU A 52 -12.04 12.46 -13.84
C LEU A 52 -12.59 13.11 -12.56
N LYS A 53 -13.74 13.78 -12.63
CA LYS A 53 -14.34 14.46 -11.47
C LYS A 53 -14.73 13.49 -10.37
N THR A 54 -15.29 12.36 -10.74
CA THR A 54 -15.62 11.26 -9.80
C THR A 54 -14.36 10.70 -9.13
N ILE A 55 -13.30 10.46 -9.90
CA ILE A 55 -12.01 9.99 -9.38
C ILE A 55 -11.37 11.03 -8.45
N GLN A 56 -11.34 12.29 -8.86
CA GLN A 56 -10.82 13.40 -8.06
C GLN A 56 -11.56 13.53 -6.72
N LYS A 57 -12.89 13.52 -6.75
CA LYS A 57 -13.72 13.59 -5.54
C LYS A 57 -13.48 12.41 -4.60
N TYR A 58 -13.39 11.18 -5.15
CA TYR A 58 -13.22 9.96 -4.36
C TYR A 58 -11.86 9.90 -3.64
N TYR A 59 -10.79 10.32 -4.32
CA TYR A 59 -9.43 10.26 -3.78
C TYR A 59 -8.90 11.59 -3.24
N SER A 60 -9.72 12.66 -3.25
CA SER A 60 -9.28 14.03 -2.91
C SER A 60 -8.06 14.45 -3.73
N LEU A 61 -8.10 14.18 -5.03
CA LEU A 61 -7.02 14.45 -5.98
C LEU A 61 -7.25 15.81 -6.65
N ASN A 62 -6.30 16.73 -6.53
CA ASN A 62 -6.40 18.08 -7.13
C ASN A 62 -5.74 18.16 -8.52
N GLN A 63 -4.94 17.17 -8.90
CA GLN A 63 -4.20 17.14 -10.16
C GLN A 63 -5.10 16.66 -11.31
N GLU A 64 -4.89 17.25 -12.48
CA GLU A 64 -5.44 16.73 -13.73
C GLU A 64 -4.56 15.59 -14.25
N ILE A 65 -5.13 14.40 -14.26
CA ILE A 65 -4.52 13.18 -14.78
C ILE A 65 -5.41 12.68 -15.91
N ASP A 66 -4.81 12.24 -17.00
CA ASP A 66 -5.55 11.63 -18.10
C ASP A 66 -6.02 10.22 -17.68
N ILE A 67 -7.33 10.05 -17.50
CA ILE A 67 -7.98 8.82 -16.99
C ILE A 67 -8.62 8.05 -18.14
N ASN A 68 -8.15 6.83 -18.37
CA ASN A 68 -8.56 6.00 -19.51
C ASN A 68 -9.15 4.66 -19.04
N GLY A 69 -10.45 4.60 -18.92
CA GLY A 69 -11.20 3.35 -18.68
C GLY A 69 -11.25 2.49 -19.94
N ILE A 70 -10.71 1.28 -19.87
CA ILE A 70 -10.73 0.36 -21.01
C ILE A 70 -11.80 -0.69 -20.79
N LYS A 71 -12.73 -0.80 -21.74
CA LYS A 71 -13.76 -1.84 -21.74
C LYS A 71 -13.12 -3.23 -21.60
N HIS A 72 -13.65 -4.01 -20.66
CA HIS A 72 -13.17 -5.36 -20.41
C HIS A 72 -13.93 -6.36 -21.26
N PRO A 73 -13.30 -7.02 -22.26
CA PRO A 73 -14.01 -7.91 -23.19
C PRO A 73 -14.55 -9.17 -22.51
N TYR A 74 -13.86 -9.62 -21.47
CA TYR A 74 -14.24 -10.82 -20.69
C TYR A 74 -14.16 -10.49 -19.21
N PRO A 75 -15.16 -9.80 -18.63
CA PRO A 75 -15.14 -9.45 -17.22
C PRO A 75 -15.14 -10.72 -16.37
N PHE A 76 -14.41 -10.67 -15.28
CA PHE A 76 -14.36 -11.73 -14.29
C PHE A 76 -15.76 -12.01 -13.72
N GLY A 77 -16.25 -13.23 -13.93
CA GLY A 77 -17.53 -13.68 -13.37
C GLY A 77 -17.33 -14.35 -12.00
N LYS A 78 -18.33 -14.24 -11.10
CA LYS A 78 -18.36 -14.95 -9.81
C LYS A 78 -18.70 -16.44 -10.04
N ILE A 79 -17.73 -17.25 -10.43
CA ILE A 79 -17.88 -18.71 -10.49
C ILE A 79 -17.18 -19.33 -9.28
N LYS A 80 -17.94 -19.98 -8.41
CA LYS A 80 -17.55 -20.42 -7.07
C LYS A 80 -16.27 -21.26 -7.00
N TYR A 81 -16.00 -22.10 -7.98
CA TYR A 81 -14.90 -23.08 -7.92
C TYR A 81 -13.65 -22.75 -8.75
N PHE A 82 -13.73 -21.82 -9.71
CA PHE A 82 -12.65 -21.51 -10.64
C PHE A 82 -12.21 -20.04 -10.62
N ASN A 83 -12.54 -19.32 -9.56
CA ASN A 83 -12.33 -17.87 -9.48
C ASN A 83 -10.87 -17.44 -9.76
N LYS A 84 -9.87 -18.18 -9.27
CA LYS A 84 -8.45 -17.83 -9.51
C LYS A 84 -8.05 -18.03 -10.97
N LEU A 85 -8.44 -19.15 -11.57
CA LEU A 85 -8.12 -19.45 -12.97
C LEU A 85 -8.80 -18.45 -13.91
N LEU A 86 -10.08 -18.20 -13.71
CA LEU A 86 -10.84 -17.23 -14.50
C LEU A 86 -10.30 -15.82 -14.36
N PHE A 87 -9.87 -15.42 -13.15
CA PHE A 87 -9.19 -14.15 -12.94
C PHE A 87 -7.93 -14.03 -13.79
N HIS A 88 -7.10 -15.05 -13.83
CA HIS A 88 -5.86 -15.02 -14.61
C HIS A 88 -6.12 -15.04 -16.12
N ILE A 89 -7.10 -15.80 -16.60
CA ILE A 89 -7.51 -15.80 -18.01
C ILE A 89 -8.06 -14.44 -18.39
N SER A 90 -8.98 -13.90 -17.60
CA SER A 90 -9.57 -12.59 -17.80
C SER A 90 -8.52 -11.48 -17.83
N HIS A 91 -7.58 -11.50 -16.89
CA HIS A 91 -6.45 -10.57 -16.83
C HIS A 91 -5.54 -10.69 -18.07
N TYR A 92 -5.20 -11.91 -18.48
CA TYR A 92 -4.40 -12.16 -19.69
C TYR A 92 -5.06 -11.60 -20.95
N LEU A 93 -6.35 -11.89 -21.16
CA LEU A 93 -7.11 -11.45 -22.33
C LEU A 93 -7.24 -9.91 -22.35
N TRP A 94 -7.54 -9.30 -21.20
CA TRP A 94 -7.59 -7.85 -21.11
C TRP A 94 -6.23 -7.22 -21.38
N ALA A 95 -5.16 -7.71 -20.79
CA ALA A 95 -3.81 -7.20 -21.01
C ALA A 95 -3.40 -7.32 -22.48
N LYS A 96 -3.70 -8.46 -23.12
CA LYS A 96 -3.43 -8.67 -24.56
C LYS A 96 -4.21 -7.70 -25.45
N SER A 97 -5.48 -7.44 -25.13
CA SER A 97 -6.32 -6.49 -25.84
C SER A 97 -5.85 -5.05 -25.63
N THR A 98 -5.57 -4.68 -24.38
CA THR A 98 -5.14 -3.32 -24.00
C THR A 98 -3.80 -2.98 -24.64
N THR A 99 -2.82 -3.87 -24.60
CA THR A 99 -1.48 -3.60 -25.14
C THR A 99 -1.44 -3.50 -26.68
N LYS A 100 -2.46 -3.99 -27.38
CA LYS A 100 -2.62 -3.78 -28.82
C LYS A 100 -2.96 -2.34 -29.17
N LYS A 101 -3.54 -1.56 -28.25
CA LYS A 101 -3.89 -0.15 -28.45
C LYS A 101 -2.68 0.77 -28.50
N PHE A 102 -1.57 0.36 -27.87
CA PHE A 102 -0.32 1.10 -27.93
C PHE A 102 0.39 0.75 -29.24
N ASN A 103 0.42 1.69 -30.16
CA ASN A 103 1.18 1.57 -31.40
C ASN A 103 2.57 2.21 -31.22
N ASP A 104 3.52 1.81 -32.08
CA ASP A 104 4.91 2.25 -31.91
C ASP A 104 5.13 3.71 -32.31
N GLU A 105 4.27 4.29 -33.16
CA GLU A 105 4.41 5.68 -33.61
C GLU A 105 4.01 6.67 -32.50
N ASP A 106 2.85 6.46 -31.88
CA ASP A 106 2.31 7.39 -30.87
C ASP A 106 2.99 7.27 -29.51
N TYR A 107 3.50 6.09 -29.16
CA TYR A 107 4.00 5.77 -27.80
C TYR A 107 5.50 5.47 -27.75
N LYS A 108 6.24 5.63 -28.83
CA LYS A 108 7.67 5.29 -28.96
C LYS A 108 8.55 5.94 -27.88
N ASN A 109 8.23 7.17 -27.50
CA ASN A 109 9.00 7.96 -26.56
C ASN A 109 8.41 7.95 -25.15
N ASP A 110 7.28 7.29 -24.95
CA ASP A 110 6.59 7.23 -23.66
C ASP A 110 7.23 6.20 -22.73
N PHE A 111 7.06 6.44 -21.44
CA PHE A 111 7.41 5.50 -20.41
C PHE A 111 6.17 4.71 -19.96
N PHE A 112 6.39 3.47 -19.54
CA PHE A 112 5.33 2.61 -19.04
C PHE A 112 5.62 2.17 -17.59
N LEU A 113 4.64 2.34 -16.71
CA LEU A 113 4.68 1.91 -15.33
C LEU A 113 3.55 0.93 -15.07
N THR A 114 3.82 -0.23 -14.49
CA THR A 114 2.77 -1.22 -14.24
C THR A 114 3.07 -2.13 -13.05
N ARG A 115 2.03 -2.69 -12.45
CA ARG A 115 2.07 -3.80 -11.47
C ARG A 115 1.48 -5.08 -12.04
N SER A 116 1.01 -5.03 -13.30
CA SER A 116 0.36 -6.15 -13.98
C SER A 116 1.38 -7.03 -14.69
N ASP A 117 1.45 -8.30 -14.30
CA ASP A 117 2.36 -9.28 -14.88
C ASP A 117 2.15 -9.42 -16.39
N TRP A 118 0.89 -9.50 -16.84
CA TRP A 118 0.58 -9.67 -18.25
C TRP A 118 0.80 -8.41 -19.10
N ILE A 119 0.57 -7.22 -18.54
CA ILE A 119 0.92 -5.97 -19.22
C ILE A 119 2.43 -5.91 -19.44
N LEU A 120 3.23 -6.17 -18.38
CA LEU A 120 4.69 -6.26 -18.51
C LEU A 120 5.10 -7.25 -19.62
N PHE A 121 4.52 -8.47 -19.61
CA PHE A 121 4.85 -9.51 -20.58
C PHE A 121 4.63 -9.08 -22.04
N PHE A 122 3.51 -8.40 -22.32
CA PHE A 122 3.19 -7.97 -23.68
C PHE A 122 3.98 -6.73 -24.10
N LEU A 123 4.11 -5.72 -23.24
CA LEU A 123 4.83 -4.48 -23.56
C LEU A 123 6.34 -4.72 -23.71
N ALA A 124 6.94 -5.60 -22.90
CA ALA A 124 8.36 -5.93 -23.00
C ALA A 124 8.76 -6.51 -24.38
N LYS A 125 7.80 -7.03 -25.15
CA LYS A 125 8.02 -7.52 -26.52
C LYS A 125 8.00 -6.40 -27.55
N LYS A 126 7.48 -5.21 -27.20
CA LYS A 126 7.35 -4.05 -28.07
C LYS A 126 8.47 -3.03 -27.91
N ASN A 127 9.50 -3.36 -27.10
CA ASN A 127 10.65 -2.51 -26.82
C ASN A 127 10.34 -1.15 -26.16
N TYR A 128 9.17 -0.99 -25.53
CA TYR A 128 8.89 0.18 -24.71
C TYR A 128 9.74 0.18 -23.43
N LYS A 129 10.07 1.36 -22.93
CA LYS A 129 10.75 1.55 -21.65
C LYS A 129 9.76 1.32 -20.49
N ILE A 130 9.94 0.24 -19.75
CA ILE A 130 8.96 -0.23 -18.76
C ILE A 130 9.61 -0.34 -17.39
N ILE A 131 8.95 0.25 -16.40
CA ILE A 131 9.19 -0.05 -14.99
C ILE A 131 8.05 -0.94 -14.48
N PHE A 132 8.42 -2.05 -13.85
CA PHE A 132 7.50 -2.96 -13.20
C PHE A 132 7.64 -2.87 -11.68
N GLU A 133 6.56 -2.51 -10.98
CA GLU A 133 6.54 -2.51 -9.51
C GLU A 133 6.13 -3.89 -8.97
N CYS A 134 7.05 -4.60 -8.37
CA CYS A 134 6.85 -5.94 -7.82
C CYS A 134 6.46 -5.88 -6.34
N HIS A 135 5.18 -6.07 -6.04
CA HIS A 135 4.60 -5.98 -4.69
C HIS A 135 4.36 -7.33 -4.01
N GLN A 136 4.52 -8.43 -4.71
CA GLN A 136 4.28 -9.77 -4.16
C GLN A 136 4.92 -10.85 -5.03
N TYR A 137 5.13 -12.02 -4.45
CA TYR A 137 5.51 -13.23 -5.19
C TYR A 137 4.27 -13.99 -5.69
N SER A 138 4.31 -14.45 -6.93
CA SER A 138 3.39 -15.46 -7.47
C SER A 138 4.08 -16.30 -8.54
N LYS A 139 3.57 -17.53 -8.79
CA LYS A 139 4.13 -18.42 -9.84
C LYS A 139 4.03 -17.77 -11.24
N ILE A 140 2.93 -17.05 -11.54
CA ILE A 140 2.76 -16.35 -12.80
C ILE A 140 3.76 -15.21 -12.92
N ARG A 141 3.94 -14.41 -11.86
CA ARG A 141 4.94 -13.34 -11.82
C ARG A 141 6.34 -13.87 -12.04
N ASN A 142 6.70 -14.96 -11.35
CA ASN A 142 7.98 -15.62 -11.55
C ASN A 142 8.17 -16.09 -13.00
N PHE A 143 7.15 -16.69 -13.60
CA PHE A 143 7.19 -17.05 -15.03
C PHE A 143 7.41 -15.83 -15.93
N VAL A 144 6.67 -14.74 -15.72
CA VAL A 144 6.81 -13.52 -16.53
C VAL A 144 8.20 -12.90 -16.34
N LEU A 145 8.64 -12.71 -15.10
CA LEU A 145 9.95 -12.12 -14.82
C LEU A 145 11.10 -12.95 -15.40
N ASN A 146 11.06 -14.27 -15.33
CA ASN A 146 12.05 -15.14 -15.96
C ASN A 146 12.14 -14.97 -17.49
N LYS A 147 11.10 -14.42 -18.14
CA LYS A 147 11.08 -14.19 -19.60
C LYS A 147 11.50 -12.77 -19.99
N VAL A 148 11.36 -11.78 -19.09
CA VAL A 148 11.53 -10.37 -19.47
C VAL A 148 12.48 -9.57 -18.58
N ALA A 149 12.85 -10.04 -17.39
CA ALA A 149 13.64 -9.25 -16.43
C ALA A 149 15.05 -8.89 -16.93
N THR A 150 15.62 -9.67 -17.85
CA THR A 150 16.95 -9.42 -18.44
C THR A 150 16.93 -8.50 -19.66
N LYS A 151 15.74 -8.09 -20.12
CA LYS A 151 15.62 -7.20 -21.28
C LYS A 151 16.08 -5.78 -20.94
N ASP A 152 16.76 -5.10 -21.86
CA ASP A 152 17.28 -3.73 -21.63
C ASP A 152 16.17 -2.68 -21.46
N ASN A 153 15.02 -2.93 -22.04
CA ASN A 153 13.85 -2.07 -21.95
C ASN A 153 12.98 -2.32 -20.70
N VAL A 154 13.41 -3.17 -19.76
CA VAL A 154 12.66 -3.50 -18.53
C VAL A 154 13.51 -3.23 -17.30
N LYS A 155 12.94 -2.50 -16.35
CA LYS A 155 13.49 -2.30 -15.00
C LYS A 155 12.44 -2.69 -13.96
N ILE A 156 12.90 -3.17 -12.80
CA ILE A 156 11.99 -3.67 -11.77
C ILE A 156 12.26 -2.93 -10.47
N ILE A 157 11.18 -2.48 -9.83
CA ILE A 157 11.17 -1.96 -8.47
C ILE A 157 10.67 -3.05 -7.54
N PHE A 158 11.43 -3.40 -6.51
CA PHE A 158 11.01 -4.29 -5.44
C PHE A 158 10.76 -3.49 -4.16
N LEU A 159 9.70 -3.80 -3.43
CA LEU A 159 9.41 -3.12 -2.16
C LEU A 159 10.41 -3.44 -1.06
N ASN A 160 10.99 -4.63 -1.09
CA ASN A 160 12.04 -5.06 -0.16
C ASN A 160 12.89 -6.19 -0.75
N ASP A 161 13.99 -6.51 -0.07
CA ASP A 161 14.95 -7.51 -0.52
C ASP A 161 14.41 -8.95 -0.47
N TYR A 162 13.48 -9.27 0.42
CA TYR A 162 12.84 -10.59 0.47
C TYR A 162 12.01 -10.88 -0.77
N ILE A 163 11.31 -9.85 -1.30
CA ILE A 163 10.59 -10.01 -2.59
C ILE A 163 11.62 -10.25 -3.71
N ARG A 164 12.69 -9.44 -3.77
CA ARG A 164 13.73 -9.58 -4.80
C ARG A 164 14.35 -10.98 -4.78
N LYS A 165 14.76 -11.45 -3.61
CA LYS A 165 15.37 -12.77 -3.42
C LYS A 165 14.43 -13.94 -3.71
N ALA A 166 13.11 -13.73 -3.70
CA ALA A 166 12.14 -14.75 -4.05
C ALA A 166 12.12 -15.09 -5.56
N PHE A 167 12.75 -14.27 -6.40
CA PHE A 167 12.83 -14.48 -7.85
C PHE A 167 14.26 -14.89 -8.26
N ASN A 168 14.36 -15.89 -9.10
CA ASN A 168 15.60 -16.32 -9.73
C ASN A 168 15.88 -15.41 -10.94
N LYS A 169 17.14 -15.03 -11.20
CA LYS A 169 17.56 -14.23 -12.37
C LYS A 169 17.13 -12.76 -12.31
N ILE A 170 17.54 -12.07 -11.28
CA ILE A 170 17.35 -10.61 -11.17
C ILE A 170 18.70 -9.93 -11.24
N ASP A 171 18.81 -9.03 -12.20
CA ASP A 171 19.96 -8.25 -12.58
C ASP A 171 20.13 -7.00 -11.67
N SER A 172 21.33 -6.39 -11.72
CA SER A 172 21.69 -5.14 -11.03
C SER A 172 20.92 -3.89 -11.45
N LYS A 173 20.18 -3.94 -12.56
CA LYS A 173 19.31 -2.86 -13.06
C LYS A 173 18.07 -2.61 -12.20
N ASN A 174 17.85 -3.45 -11.19
CA ASN A 174 16.66 -3.43 -10.37
C ASN A 174 16.93 -2.74 -9.04
N ILE A 175 15.97 -1.94 -8.57
CA ILE A 175 16.12 -1.17 -7.34
C ILE A 175 15.19 -1.67 -6.24
N LEU A 176 15.62 -1.47 -4.99
CA LEU A 176 14.76 -1.57 -3.82
C LEU A 176 14.16 -0.19 -3.56
N LEU A 177 12.84 -0.10 -3.59
CA LEU A 177 12.13 1.14 -3.34
C LEU A 177 10.87 0.83 -2.53
N PRO A 178 10.91 1.01 -1.21
CA PRO A 178 9.77 0.75 -0.34
C PRO A 178 8.59 1.67 -0.65
N SER A 179 7.47 1.43 0.00
CA SER A 179 6.34 2.35 0.00
C SER A 179 6.74 3.70 0.60
N GLY A 180 5.88 4.68 0.53
CA GLY A 180 6.08 6.00 1.12
C GLY A 180 4.75 6.58 1.59
N VAL A 181 4.79 7.79 2.10
CA VAL A 181 3.64 8.54 2.61
C VAL A 181 3.44 9.85 1.85
N ASP A 182 2.18 10.23 1.66
CA ASP A 182 1.78 11.55 1.18
C ASP A 182 1.86 12.55 2.35
N LEU A 183 2.95 13.30 2.42
CA LEU A 183 3.17 14.24 3.53
C LEU A 183 2.20 15.42 3.53
N GLU A 184 1.65 15.81 2.37
CA GLU A 184 0.72 16.95 2.28
C GLU A 184 -0.56 16.77 3.09
N ILE A 185 -0.94 15.52 3.37
CA ILE A 185 -2.10 15.26 4.21
C ILE A 185 -1.83 15.50 5.70
N PHE A 186 -0.54 15.60 6.11
CA PHE A 186 -0.11 15.88 7.47
C PHE A 186 0.21 17.36 7.69
N ASP A 187 0.24 18.19 6.62
CA ASP A 187 0.40 19.65 6.71
C ASP A 187 -0.88 20.32 7.24
N THR A 188 -1.36 19.89 8.38
CA THR A 188 -2.49 20.53 9.05
C THR A 188 -1.99 21.37 10.21
N PRO A 189 -2.42 22.64 10.33
CA PRO A 189 -1.98 23.56 11.40
C PRO A 189 -2.60 23.24 12.76
N GLU A 190 -3.27 22.11 12.91
CA GLU A 190 -3.87 21.72 14.20
C GLU A 190 -2.75 21.35 15.17
N ALA A 191 -2.66 22.11 16.26
CA ALA A 191 -1.74 21.95 17.35
C ALA A 191 -1.61 20.50 17.83
N ASP A 192 -0.45 20.16 18.33
CA ASP A 192 -0.10 18.86 18.93
C ASP A 192 -1.08 18.48 20.05
N ILE A 193 -2.21 17.86 19.67
CA ILE A 193 -3.26 17.40 20.59
C ILE A 193 -2.95 15.95 20.98
N ARG A 194 -1.69 15.65 21.33
CA ARG A 194 -1.34 14.31 21.75
C ARG A 194 -2.03 13.95 23.04
N VAL A 195 -2.75 12.85 23.01
CA VAL A 195 -3.37 12.27 24.21
C VAL A 195 -2.34 11.38 24.89
N SER A 196 -2.12 11.59 26.17
CA SER A 196 -1.19 10.78 26.96
C SER A 196 -1.57 9.30 26.89
N LYS A 197 -0.58 8.42 26.66
CA LYS A 197 -0.72 6.96 26.64
C LYS A 197 -1.73 6.44 25.60
N LYS A 198 -1.84 7.11 24.43
CA LYS A 198 -2.73 6.69 23.36
C LYS A 198 -1.98 5.89 22.29
N VAL A 199 -2.50 4.69 22.00
CA VAL A 199 -2.05 3.78 20.95
C VAL A 199 -3.12 3.71 19.86
N SER A 200 -2.74 3.82 18.59
CA SER A 200 -3.67 3.66 17.48
C SER A 200 -3.29 2.52 16.55
N PHE A 201 -4.27 1.70 16.22
CA PHE A 201 -4.23 0.78 15.09
C PHE A 201 -5.12 1.30 13.97
N ILE A 202 -4.58 1.48 12.76
CA ILE A 202 -5.34 1.93 11.60
C ILE A 202 -5.29 0.89 10.49
N GLY A 203 -6.45 0.44 9.99
CA GLY A 203 -6.57 -0.38 8.80
C GLY A 203 -7.67 -1.43 8.82
N ASN A 204 -7.72 -2.23 7.76
CA ASN A 204 -8.70 -3.30 7.70
C ASN A 204 -8.49 -4.29 8.84
N LEU A 205 -9.57 -4.68 9.51
CA LEU A 205 -9.57 -5.64 10.61
C LEU A 205 -9.26 -7.06 10.12
N PHE A 206 -9.63 -7.35 8.86
CA PHE A 206 -9.37 -8.62 8.17
C PHE A 206 -8.45 -8.44 6.98
N ARG A 207 -7.64 -9.45 6.69
CA ARG A 207 -6.81 -9.52 5.51
C ARG A 207 -6.88 -10.90 4.89
N PHE A 208 -7.26 -10.99 3.61
CA PHE A 208 -7.43 -12.28 2.91
C PHE A 208 -8.35 -13.27 3.66
N GLY A 209 -9.40 -12.75 4.31
CA GLY A 209 -10.33 -13.55 5.09
C GLY A 209 -9.81 -14.03 6.46
N LYS A 210 -8.63 -13.54 6.90
CA LYS A 210 -8.04 -13.84 8.21
C LYS A 210 -8.01 -12.58 9.06
N GLU A 211 -8.27 -12.76 10.34
CA GLU A 211 -8.10 -11.75 11.36
C GLU A 211 -6.63 -11.39 11.56
N ARG A 212 -6.34 -10.19 12.01
CA ARG A 212 -4.98 -9.64 12.19
C ARG A 212 -4.46 -9.74 13.62
N SER A 213 -4.78 -10.78 14.35
CA SER A 213 -4.40 -10.94 15.76
C SER A 213 -4.95 -9.82 16.65
N LEU A 214 -6.15 -9.28 16.32
CA LEU A 214 -6.78 -8.23 17.12
C LEU A 214 -7.25 -8.75 18.48
N ASP A 215 -7.68 -10.01 18.57
CA ASP A 215 -8.08 -10.61 19.84
C ASP A 215 -6.91 -10.59 20.84
N MET A 216 -5.70 -10.95 20.40
CA MET A 216 -4.49 -10.86 21.21
C MET A 216 -4.22 -9.41 21.67
N VAL A 217 -4.39 -8.45 20.75
CA VAL A 217 -4.20 -7.02 21.09
C VAL A 217 -5.23 -6.55 22.12
N ILE A 218 -6.51 -6.88 21.93
CA ILE A 218 -7.57 -6.54 22.86
C ILE A 218 -7.29 -7.14 24.24
N ASN A 219 -6.91 -8.41 24.30
CA ASN A 219 -6.58 -9.08 25.56
C ASN A 219 -5.40 -8.40 26.26
N ALA A 220 -4.32 -8.06 25.53
CA ALA A 220 -3.18 -7.35 26.09
C ALA A 220 -3.58 -6.00 26.72
N PHE A 221 -4.48 -5.24 26.08
CA PHE A 221 -4.98 -3.96 26.62
C PHE A 221 -6.01 -4.12 27.74
N CYS A 222 -6.50 -5.33 28.00
CA CYS A 222 -7.30 -5.65 29.19
C CYS A 222 -6.42 -6.02 30.41
N SER A 223 -5.11 -6.14 30.23
CA SER A 223 -4.19 -6.49 31.32
C SER A 223 -4.03 -5.32 32.32
N PRO A 224 -3.69 -5.61 33.59
CA PRO A 224 -3.42 -4.58 34.60
C PRO A 224 -2.34 -3.59 34.19
N GLU A 225 -1.33 -4.03 33.44
CA GLU A 225 -0.18 -3.23 32.98
C GLU A 225 -0.56 -2.15 31.98
N LEU A 226 -1.56 -2.42 31.12
CA LEU A 226 -2.04 -1.49 30.09
C LEU A 226 -3.40 -0.86 30.39
N LYS A 227 -3.95 -1.00 31.59
CA LYS A 227 -5.26 -0.44 31.96
C LYS A 227 -5.35 1.09 31.82
N ASP A 228 -4.22 1.80 32.01
CA ASP A 228 -4.14 3.26 31.91
C ASP A 228 -3.77 3.72 30.49
N TYR A 229 -3.59 2.79 29.54
CA TYR A 229 -3.32 3.08 28.15
C TYR A 229 -4.61 3.00 27.34
N GLN A 230 -4.77 3.92 26.39
CA GLN A 230 -5.91 3.94 25.48
C GLN A 230 -5.54 3.25 24.17
N LEU A 231 -6.36 2.31 23.70
CA LEU A 231 -6.23 1.71 22.39
C LEU A 231 -7.38 2.18 21.48
N ASN A 232 -7.04 2.86 20.38
CA ASN A 232 -8.00 3.20 19.34
C ASN A 232 -7.82 2.30 18.13
N ILE A 233 -8.85 1.56 17.75
CA ILE A 233 -8.91 0.70 16.59
C ILE A 233 -9.75 1.39 15.51
N VAL A 234 -9.09 1.80 14.41
CA VAL A 234 -9.70 2.47 13.28
C VAL A 234 -9.70 1.56 12.07
N GLY A 235 -10.86 1.16 11.59
CA GLY A 235 -10.95 0.35 10.38
C GLY A 235 -12.21 -0.49 10.26
N GLY A 236 -12.37 -1.09 9.09
CA GLY A 236 -13.53 -1.92 8.74
C GLY A 236 -13.15 -3.35 8.36
N PRO A 237 -14.14 -4.13 7.99
CA PRO A 237 -15.51 -3.72 7.67
C PRO A 237 -16.33 -3.33 8.93
N ASP A 238 -17.31 -2.45 8.72
CA ASP A 238 -18.10 -1.89 9.85
C ASP A 238 -18.89 -2.95 10.60
N SER A 239 -19.31 -4.03 9.93
CA SER A 239 -19.95 -5.18 10.58
C SER A 239 -19.04 -5.83 11.64
N GLU A 240 -17.75 -5.91 11.39
CA GLU A 240 -16.79 -6.47 12.36
C GLU A 240 -16.45 -5.45 13.45
N ALA A 241 -16.34 -4.18 13.10
CA ALA A 241 -16.16 -3.12 14.08
C ALA A 241 -17.33 -3.08 15.08
N MET A 242 -18.57 -3.25 14.61
CA MET A 242 -19.76 -3.34 15.48
C MET A 242 -19.73 -4.56 16.40
N LYS A 243 -19.28 -5.72 15.94
CA LYS A 243 -19.13 -6.92 16.79
C LYS A 243 -18.15 -6.68 17.93
N ILE A 244 -16.97 -6.13 17.60
CA ILE A 244 -15.95 -5.80 18.61
C ILE A 244 -16.49 -4.76 19.58
N LYS A 245 -17.16 -3.71 19.10
CA LYS A 245 -17.76 -2.67 19.94
C LYS A 245 -18.77 -3.25 20.94
N LYS A 246 -19.61 -4.18 20.49
CA LYS A 246 -20.56 -4.89 21.35
C LYS A 246 -19.83 -5.70 22.42
N LEU A 247 -18.82 -6.47 22.05
CA LEU A 247 -18.01 -7.26 22.98
C LEU A 247 -17.36 -6.40 24.07
N LEU A 248 -16.77 -5.25 23.67
CA LEU A 248 -16.14 -4.31 24.61
C LEU A 248 -17.17 -3.76 25.60
N SER A 249 -18.37 -3.42 25.13
CA SER A 249 -19.46 -2.93 25.97
C SER A 249 -19.95 -4.00 26.96
N GLU A 250 -20.15 -5.24 26.49
CA GLU A 250 -20.60 -6.37 27.36
C GLU A 250 -19.60 -6.70 28.46
N LYS A 251 -18.30 -6.50 28.18
CA LYS A 251 -17.20 -6.73 29.13
C LYS A 251 -16.84 -5.50 29.97
N ASN A 252 -17.54 -4.37 29.83
CA ASN A 252 -17.23 -3.08 30.47
C ASN A 252 -15.78 -2.61 30.25
N ILE A 253 -15.22 -2.84 29.07
CA ILE A 253 -13.88 -2.40 28.71
C ILE A 253 -13.96 -0.96 28.19
N SER A 254 -13.36 -0.01 28.92
CA SER A 254 -13.47 1.44 28.65
C SER A 254 -12.22 2.04 27.98
N ASN A 255 -11.06 1.41 28.14
CA ASN A 255 -9.79 1.89 27.59
C ASN A 255 -9.55 1.48 26.11
N ILE A 256 -10.46 0.71 25.52
CA ILE A 256 -10.40 0.32 24.10
C ILE A 256 -11.58 0.93 23.36
N LYS A 257 -11.30 1.65 22.28
CA LYS A 257 -12.30 2.25 21.38
C LYS A 257 -12.14 1.70 19.95
N ILE A 258 -13.27 1.42 19.31
CA ILE A 258 -13.30 1.10 17.88
C ILE A 258 -14.25 2.05 17.17
N THR A 259 -13.78 2.65 16.06
CA THR A 259 -14.54 3.70 15.35
C THR A 259 -15.14 3.24 14.02
N GLY A 260 -14.75 2.05 13.53
CA GLY A 260 -15.05 1.68 12.14
C GLY A 260 -14.15 2.46 11.16
N ARG A 261 -14.62 2.63 9.92
CA ARG A 261 -13.88 3.38 8.90
C ARG A 261 -14.00 4.87 9.13
N LEU A 262 -12.89 5.57 9.03
CA LEU A 262 -12.78 7.02 9.03
C LEU A 262 -12.38 7.53 7.65
N ASN A 263 -12.75 8.77 7.33
CA ASN A 263 -12.24 9.45 6.15
C ASN A 263 -10.76 9.85 6.34
N ARG A 264 -10.11 10.32 5.28
CA ARG A 264 -8.66 10.57 5.31
C ARG A 264 -8.24 11.64 6.32
N LYS A 265 -9.03 12.71 6.45
CA LYS A 265 -8.76 13.79 7.42
C LYS A 265 -8.88 13.28 8.85
N GLU A 266 -9.94 12.53 9.15
CA GLU A 266 -10.16 11.93 10.47
C GLU A 266 -9.04 10.92 10.83
N VAL A 267 -8.55 10.16 9.85
CA VAL A 267 -7.40 9.25 10.05
C VAL A 267 -6.15 10.03 10.45
N VAL A 268 -5.86 11.16 9.79
CA VAL A 268 -4.72 12.01 10.15
C VAL A 268 -4.88 12.58 11.56
N GLN A 269 -6.05 13.08 11.91
CA GLN A 269 -6.35 13.60 13.27
C GLN A 269 -6.16 12.51 14.34
N GLU A 270 -6.61 11.28 14.06
CA GLU A 270 -6.40 10.14 14.94
C GLU A 270 -4.91 9.84 15.14
N LEU A 271 -4.12 9.86 14.06
CA LEU A 271 -2.67 9.67 14.13
C LEU A 271 -1.99 10.78 14.93
N MET A 272 -2.27 12.05 14.61
CA MET A 272 -1.66 13.20 15.27
C MET A 272 -1.98 13.26 16.77
N SER A 273 -3.12 12.71 17.19
CA SER A 273 -3.50 12.62 18.61
C SER A 273 -2.91 11.42 19.36
N SER A 274 -2.16 10.53 18.68
CA SER A 274 -1.59 9.33 19.25
C SER A 274 -0.08 9.48 19.51
N SER A 275 0.51 8.64 20.34
CA SER A 275 1.95 8.57 20.56
C SER A 275 2.57 7.30 20.00
N VAL A 276 1.79 6.24 19.87
CA VAL A 276 2.25 4.93 19.39
C VAL A 276 1.32 4.41 18.30
N GLY A 277 1.91 3.95 17.20
CA GLY A 277 1.23 3.25 16.11
C GLY A 277 1.43 1.74 16.18
N LEU A 278 0.36 0.96 16.12
CA LEU A 278 0.43 -0.50 16.19
C LEU A 278 0.44 -1.13 14.79
N LEU A 279 1.52 -1.82 14.46
CA LEU A 279 1.74 -2.48 13.17
C LEU A 279 1.62 -4.00 13.30
N ILE A 280 0.39 -4.50 13.15
CA ILE A 280 0.07 -5.92 13.22
C ILE A 280 -0.42 -6.47 11.87
N ASN A 281 -0.21 -7.75 11.66
CA ASN A 281 -0.70 -8.49 10.49
C ASN A 281 -0.87 -9.97 10.85
N SER A 282 -1.71 -10.68 10.08
CA SER A 282 -1.78 -12.14 10.15
C SER A 282 -0.44 -12.77 9.76
N PRO A 283 -0.02 -13.88 10.41
CA PRO A 283 1.32 -14.48 10.23
C PRO A 283 1.44 -15.35 8.97
N ASP A 284 0.87 -14.90 7.85
CA ASP A 284 1.03 -15.55 6.55
C ASP A 284 2.36 -15.18 5.87
N LYS A 285 2.79 -16.00 4.91
CA LYS A 285 4.07 -15.80 4.20
C LYS A 285 4.18 -14.41 3.53
N HIS A 286 3.08 -13.89 2.98
CA HIS A 286 3.10 -12.59 2.34
C HIS A 286 3.33 -11.47 3.36
N SER A 287 2.62 -11.51 4.49
CA SER A 287 2.78 -10.53 5.58
C SER A 287 4.17 -10.59 6.19
N LYS A 288 4.72 -11.80 6.40
CA LYS A 288 6.04 -11.97 7.00
C LYS A 288 7.19 -11.46 6.14
N TYR A 289 7.13 -11.61 4.82
CA TYR A 289 8.30 -11.37 3.96
C TYR A 289 8.09 -10.32 2.88
N PHE A 290 6.86 -10.11 2.38
CA PHE A 290 6.63 -9.43 1.11
C PHE A 290 5.84 -8.13 1.25
N THR A 291 5.91 -7.48 2.40
CA THR A 291 5.20 -6.23 2.65
C THR A 291 6.12 -5.03 2.82
N SER A 292 5.62 -3.88 2.44
CA SER A 292 6.09 -2.56 2.83
C SER A 292 4.83 -1.77 3.23
N PRO A 293 4.45 -1.84 4.53
CA PRO A 293 3.15 -1.39 5.00
C PRO A 293 3.02 0.14 4.91
N LEU A 294 2.00 0.66 4.24
CA LEU A 294 1.75 2.11 4.15
C LEU A 294 1.59 2.75 5.53
N LYS A 295 0.94 2.04 6.45
CA LYS A 295 0.73 2.52 7.83
C LYS A 295 2.00 2.85 8.58
N TYR A 296 3.06 2.08 8.34
CA TYR A 296 4.36 2.36 8.92
C TYR A 296 4.84 3.78 8.60
N PHE A 297 4.77 4.15 7.32
CA PHE A 297 5.17 5.48 6.86
C PHE A 297 4.21 6.57 7.35
N GLU A 298 2.92 6.26 7.50
CA GLU A 298 1.93 7.17 8.09
C GLU A 298 2.18 7.40 9.57
N TYR A 299 2.58 6.37 10.32
CA TYR A 299 2.96 6.49 11.73
C TYR A 299 4.20 7.38 11.88
N LEU A 300 5.23 7.14 11.09
CA LEU A 300 6.43 7.97 11.12
C LEU A 300 6.13 9.43 10.74
N ALA A 301 5.28 9.68 9.74
CA ALA A 301 4.88 11.04 9.35
C ALA A 301 4.12 11.79 10.45
N ALA A 302 3.44 11.07 11.33
CA ALA A 302 2.79 11.62 12.51
C ALA A 302 3.71 11.60 13.76
N SER A 303 5.00 11.29 13.62
CA SER A 303 5.99 11.16 14.70
C SER A 303 5.57 10.17 15.79
N LEU A 304 4.99 9.02 15.40
CA LEU A 304 4.63 7.96 16.32
C LEU A 304 5.74 6.91 16.41
N SER A 305 6.08 6.49 17.62
CA SER A 305 6.79 5.23 17.85
C SER A 305 5.98 4.06 17.33
N VAL A 306 6.60 3.06 16.72
CA VAL A 306 5.88 1.96 16.07
C VAL A 306 6.09 0.66 16.84
N VAL A 307 5.03 0.12 17.43
CA VAL A 307 5.05 -1.22 18.01
C VAL A 307 4.67 -2.21 16.92
N ALA A 308 5.59 -3.05 16.51
CA ALA A 308 5.46 -3.91 15.35
C ALA A 308 5.66 -5.39 15.68
N ILE A 309 4.76 -6.25 15.15
CA ILE A 309 5.02 -7.69 15.20
C ILE A 309 6.33 -8.01 14.47
N ASP A 310 7.18 -8.85 15.09
CA ASP A 310 8.51 -9.18 14.57
C ASP A 310 8.43 -10.05 13.31
N PHE A 311 8.29 -9.39 12.18
CA PHE A 311 8.34 -10.02 10.87
C PHE A 311 9.60 -9.60 10.11
N PRO A 312 10.22 -10.50 9.36
CA PRO A 312 11.40 -10.17 8.53
C PRO A 312 11.18 -8.95 7.63
N SER A 313 9.98 -8.75 7.07
CA SER A 313 9.68 -7.57 6.26
C SER A 313 9.67 -6.26 7.04
N HIS A 314 9.44 -6.29 8.36
CA HIS A 314 9.50 -5.12 9.22
C HIS A 314 10.94 -4.77 9.61
N ARG A 315 11.81 -5.78 9.71
CA ARG A 315 13.24 -5.61 10.02
C ARG A 315 14.06 -4.92 8.91
N VAL A 316 13.49 -4.78 7.72
CA VAL A 316 14.14 -4.09 6.58
C VAL A 316 13.45 -2.76 6.20
N LEU A 317 12.56 -2.26 7.05
CA LEU A 317 11.99 -0.92 6.92
C LEU A 317 13.06 0.13 7.30
N PRO A 318 13.02 1.37 6.78
CA PRO A 318 13.91 2.44 7.23
C PRO A 318 13.59 2.86 8.67
N ASN A 319 14.47 3.64 9.33
CA ASN A 319 14.24 4.24 10.64
C ASN A 319 13.89 3.22 11.75
N GLN A 320 14.71 2.16 11.84
CA GLN A 320 14.52 1.04 12.77
C GLN A 320 14.52 1.46 14.24
N GLU A 321 15.14 2.57 14.57
CA GLU A 321 15.25 3.18 15.91
C GLU A 321 13.90 3.62 16.50
N ASN A 322 12.88 3.74 15.67
CA ASN A 322 11.51 4.08 16.08
C ASN A 322 10.59 2.84 16.12
N ILE A 323 11.15 1.62 16.00
CA ILE A 323 10.36 0.39 15.98
C ILE A 323 10.66 -0.45 17.22
N PHE A 324 9.62 -0.78 17.96
CA PHE A 324 9.62 -1.67 19.12
C PHE A 324 8.97 -2.99 18.71
N TYR A 325 9.76 -4.05 18.70
CA TYR A 325 9.32 -5.34 18.18
C TYR A 325 8.70 -6.20 19.26
N PHE A 326 7.65 -6.94 18.90
CA PHE A 326 7.07 -7.95 19.76
C PHE A 326 6.83 -9.28 19.01
N ASP A 327 6.93 -10.40 19.74
CA ASP A 327 6.52 -11.71 19.28
C ASP A 327 4.99 -11.81 19.30
N ASN A 328 4.44 -12.81 18.57
CA ASN A 328 2.99 -12.99 18.48
C ASN A 328 2.37 -13.55 19.77
N ASN A 329 2.57 -12.86 20.91
CA ASN A 329 1.99 -13.15 22.21
C ASN A 329 1.74 -11.85 22.99
N GLU A 330 0.85 -11.93 24.00
CA GLU A 330 0.37 -10.78 24.79
C GLU A 330 1.48 -10.16 25.63
N ASP A 331 2.29 -10.95 26.33
CA ASP A 331 3.35 -10.44 27.24
C ASP A 331 4.43 -9.64 26.47
N SER A 332 4.79 -10.14 25.27
CA SER A 332 5.75 -9.44 24.44
C SER A 332 5.18 -8.13 23.89
N LEU A 333 3.90 -8.10 23.52
CA LEU A 333 3.20 -6.89 23.09
C LEU A 333 3.13 -5.85 24.22
N ILE A 334 2.76 -6.27 25.44
CA ILE A 334 2.70 -5.38 26.61
C ILE A 334 4.06 -4.73 26.85
N LYS A 335 5.14 -5.51 26.88
CA LYS A 335 6.51 -4.99 27.04
C LYS A 335 6.88 -3.97 25.95
N ALA A 336 6.63 -4.29 24.69
CA ALA A 336 6.93 -3.40 23.57
C ALA A 336 6.13 -2.09 23.62
N VAL A 337 4.86 -2.12 24.03
CA VAL A 337 4.06 -0.91 24.22
C VAL A 337 4.65 -0.03 25.33
N ILE A 338 4.95 -0.61 26.49
CA ILE A 338 5.55 0.14 27.61
C ILE A 338 6.89 0.74 27.22
N GLU A 339 7.75 -0.02 26.53
CA GLU A 339 9.07 0.44 26.07
C GLU A 339 8.91 1.61 25.08
N ALA A 340 7.98 1.53 24.14
CA ALA A 340 7.70 2.58 23.17
C ALA A 340 7.27 3.90 23.82
N PHE A 341 6.53 3.86 24.94
CA PHE A 341 6.15 5.06 25.70
C PHE A 341 7.26 5.60 26.60
N ASN A 342 8.20 4.76 27.00
CA ASN A 342 9.36 5.16 27.81
C ASN A 342 10.54 5.64 26.97
N SER A 343 10.44 5.59 25.66
CA SER A 343 11.48 5.99 24.73
C SER A 343 11.04 7.22 23.93
N ASP A 344 11.98 8.15 23.71
CA ASP A 344 11.74 9.30 22.85
C ASP A 344 11.72 8.89 21.39
N PHE A 345 10.80 9.46 20.62
CA PHE A 345 10.80 9.33 19.18
C PHE A 345 12.08 9.97 18.60
N LYS A 346 12.80 9.20 17.81
CA LYS A 346 14.00 9.70 17.12
C LYS A 346 13.60 10.45 15.87
N GLU A 347 14.00 11.70 15.79
CA GLU A 347 13.73 12.55 14.64
C GLU A 347 14.24 11.91 13.34
N ILE A 348 13.44 12.02 12.28
CA ILE A 348 13.73 11.44 10.97
C ILE A 348 13.61 12.49 9.88
N ASP A 349 14.33 12.30 8.77
CA ASP A 349 14.08 13.08 7.56
C ASP A 349 12.81 12.55 6.86
N LEU A 350 11.70 13.23 7.06
CA LEU A 350 10.41 12.89 6.43
C LEU A 350 10.49 12.87 4.91
N LYS A 351 11.40 13.63 4.29
CA LYS A 351 11.55 13.63 2.83
C LYS A 351 11.95 12.26 2.32
N GLU A 352 12.80 11.53 3.04
CA GLU A 352 13.24 10.19 2.63
C GLU A 352 12.10 9.18 2.50
N ILE A 353 11.09 9.29 3.35
CA ILE A 353 9.92 8.40 3.34
C ILE A 353 8.75 8.94 2.52
N SER A 354 8.89 10.11 1.90
CA SER A 354 7.82 10.76 1.14
C SER A 354 7.55 10.09 -0.20
N LEU A 355 6.29 10.18 -0.65
CA LEU A 355 5.91 9.79 -2.01
C LEU A 355 6.49 10.71 -3.08
N ASP A 356 6.84 11.97 -2.73
CA ASP A 356 7.55 12.87 -3.65
C ASP A 356 8.95 12.32 -3.97
N ASN A 357 9.74 12.00 -2.95
CA ASN A 357 11.06 11.38 -3.13
C ASN A 357 10.97 10.04 -3.87
N ARG A 358 9.95 9.23 -3.56
CA ARG A 358 9.69 8.00 -4.28
C ARG A 358 9.38 8.24 -5.75
N GLY A 359 8.59 9.26 -6.07
CA GLY A 359 8.30 9.70 -7.44
C GLY A 359 9.57 10.10 -8.19
N LYS A 360 10.45 10.90 -7.56
CA LYS A 360 11.75 11.30 -8.12
C LYS A 360 12.63 10.09 -8.45
N LYS A 361 12.73 9.11 -7.55
CA LYS A 361 13.50 7.87 -7.79
C LYS A 361 12.93 7.03 -8.94
N ILE A 362 11.60 7.00 -9.12
CA ILE A 362 10.97 6.36 -10.28
C ILE A 362 11.35 7.10 -11.58
N ILE A 363 11.34 8.42 -11.55
CA ILE A 363 11.71 9.26 -12.69
C ILE A 363 13.20 9.06 -13.06
N GLU A 364 14.10 9.09 -12.09
CA GLU A 364 15.52 8.79 -12.29
C GLU A 364 15.72 7.41 -12.94
N LEU A 365 14.96 6.42 -12.49
CA LEU A 365 15.00 5.09 -13.07
C LEU A 365 14.50 5.08 -14.52
N PHE A 366 13.51 5.89 -14.89
CA PHE A 366 13.10 6.07 -16.29
C PHE A 366 14.18 6.78 -17.12
N GLN A 367 14.82 7.80 -16.56
CA GLN A 367 15.87 8.55 -17.26
C GLN A 367 17.13 7.72 -17.52
N SER A 368 17.35 6.67 -16.78
CA SER A 368 18.50 5.77 -16.91
C SER A 368 18.31 4.64 -17.95
N PHE A 369 17.22 4.67 -18.78
CA PHE A 369 17.02 3.76 -19.92
C PHE A 369 17.85 4.16 -21.14
#